data_1ce9c2bbe67cdec82fa2ae81468e3c46
#
_entry.id   1ce9c2bbe67cdec82fa2ae81468e3c46
#
_cell.length_a   1.000
_cell.length_b   1.000
_cell.length_c   1.000
_cell.angle_alpha   90.00
_cell.angle_beta   90.00
_cell.angle_gamma   90.00
#
_symmetry.space_group_name_H-M   'P 1'
#
loop_
_entity.id
_entity.type
_entity.pdbx_description
1 polymer ?
#
loop_
_entity_poly.entity_id
_entity_poly.type
_entity_poly.pdbx_seq_one_letter_code
_entity_poly.pdbx_strand_id
1 'polypeptide(L)'
;MSRAIADTDQADGDPRWSRRIVRSLWALVCGFLLLSVAIGVDNVSAREAATSKASHHVYLIRGLLNVFSLGMDELGEKLRKQGINATVHSHIAWTSLAAEAAENYKAGRERTIILVGHSMGAAAVASMAERLGELGVPVRLAVELDPVATNTASGRVDLFVNYYISTGVGKLVQKGPRFRGTLRNIEANNYPNIGHLNIDKHPMVHQQVIGYIRQALNAHRQPAPAKPEANQSPTQPPPENARADSATRP
;
A
#
# COMPACT_ATOMS: atom_id res chain seq x y z
N MET A 1 -45.09 -86.11 19.15
CA MET A 1 -44.50 -85.88 20.47
C MET A 1 -42.99 -86.08 20.32
N SER A 2 -42.20 -84.98 20.30
CA SER A 2 -40.85 -84.97 20.81
C SER A 2 -40.27 -83.56 20.53
N ARG A 3 -39.84 -82.96 21.59
CA ARG A 3 -39.21 -81.62 21.60
C ARG A 3 -37.80 -81.70 21.06
N ALA A 4 -37.39 -80.70 20.20
CA ALA A 4 -36.02 -80.42 19.90
C ALA A 4 -35.64 -79.14 20.66
N ILE A 5 -34.57 -79.22 21.45
CA ILE A 5 -33.96 -78.15 22.23
C ILE A 5 -32.95 -77.48 21.28
N ALA A 6 -33.05 -76.16 21.15
CA ALA A 6 -32.07 -75.34 20.41
C ALA A 6 -30.90 -75.07 21.31
N ASP A 7 -29.74 -75.41 20.84
CA ASP A 7 -28.43 -75.07 21.43
C ASP A 7 -28.04 -73.69 21.00
N THR A 8 -27.79 -72.76 21.94
CA THR A 8 -27.33 -71.41 21.68
C THR A 8 -25.84 -71.43 21.78
N ASP A 9 -25.18 -71.34 20.64
CA ASP A 9 -23.73 -71.19 20.52
C ASP A 9 -23.31 -69.75 20.91
N GLN A 10 -22.64 -69.64 22.05
CA GLN A 10 -22.16 -68.39 22.61
C GLN A 10 -20.72 -68.15 22.08
N ALA A 11 -20.58 -67.35 21.05
CA ALA A 11 -19.28 -66.97 20.49
C ALA A 11 -18.54 -66.04 21.45
N ASP A 12 -17.61 -66.61 22.21
CA ASP A 12 -16.61 -65.88 23.02
C ASP A 12 -15.64 -65.12 22.10
N GLY A 13 -15.86 -63.82 21.95
CA GLY A 13 -14.96 -62.96 21.18
C GLY A 13 -13.63 -62.70 21.92
N ASP A 14 -12.52 -63.16 21.34
CA ASP A 14 -11.16 -63.01 21.88
C ASP A 14 -10.84 -61.50 22.15
N PRO A 15 -10.57 -61.09 23.40
CA PRO A 15 -10.32 -59.72 23.78
C PRO A 15 -9.01 -59.14 23.16
N ARG A 16 -8.21 -59.94 22.49
CA ARG A 16 -7.00 -59.50 21.78
C ARG A 16 -7.26 -58.81 20.46
N TRP A 17 -8.40 -59.11 19.81
CA TRP A 17 -8.80 -58.46 18.55
C TRP A 17 -9.23 -57.01 18.76
N SER A 18 -9.96 -56.74 19.83
CA SER A 18 -10.45 -55.40 20.14
C SER A 18 -9.31 -54.42 20.43
N ARG A 19 -8.24 -54.89 21.10
CA ARG A 19 -7.05 -54.03 21.41
C ARG A 19 -6.21 -53.70 20.19
N ARG A 20 -6.16 -54.54 19.16
CA ARG A 20 -5.45 -54.26 17.91
C ARG A 20 -6.19 -53.27 17.06
N ILE A 21 -7.49 -53.35 16.94
CA ILE A 21 -8.33 -52.42 16.18
C ILE A 21 -8.29 -51.00 16.81
N VAL A 22 -8.40 -50.91 18.14
CA VAL A 22 -8.34 -49.64 18.85
C VAL A 22 -6.97 -48.94 18.65
N ARG A 23 -5.86 -49.70 18.74
CA ARG A 23 -4.52 -49.16 18.52
C ARG A 23 -4.30 -48.66 17.09
N SER A 24 -4.85 -49.35 16.09
CA SER A 24 -4.75 -48.93 14.69
C SER A 24 -5.58 -47.70 14.40
N LEU A 25 -6.76 -47.56 15.01
CA LEU A 25 -7.60 -46.37 14.89
C LEU A 25 -6.93 -45.12 15.53
N TRP A 26 -6.33 -45.29 16.70
CA TRP A 26 -5.60 -44.18 17.35
C TRP A 26 -4.38 -43.69 16.55
N ALA A 27 -3.63 -44.60 15.91
CA ALA A 27 -2.51 -44.28 15.05
C ALA A 27 -2.96 -43.48 13.79
N LEU A 28 -4.09 -43.82 13.21
CA LEU A 28 -4.66 -43.11 12.06
C LEU A 28 -5.21 -41.74 12.45
N VAL A 29 -5.84 -41.59 13.62
CA VAL A 29 -6.37 -40.30 14.10
C VAL A 29 -5.19 -39.35 14.46
N CYS A 30 -4.17 -39.85 15.13
CA CYS A 30 -2.96 -39.03 15.43
C CYS A 30 -2.20 -38.64 14.16
N GLY A 31 -2.09 -39.54 13.17
CA GLY A 31 -1.45 -39.24 11.89
C GLY A 31 -2.21 -38.16 11.11
N PHE A 32 -3.56 -38.21 11.14
CA PHE A 32 -4.42 -37.22 10.46
C PHE A 32 -4.37 -35.84 11.14
N LEU A 33 -4.30 -35.81 12.49
CA LEU A 33 -4.14 -34.56 13.27
C LEU A 33 -2.78 -33.91 13.02
N LEU A 34 -1.69 -34.69 12.96
CA LEU A 34 -0.35 -34.16 12.67
C LEU A 34 -0.24 -33.65 11.23
N LEU A 35 -0.89 -34.32 10.26
CA LEU A 35 -0.90 -33.88 8.87
C LEU A 35 -1.71 -32.58 8.69
N SER A 36 -2.81 -32.42 9.44
CA SER A 36 -3.64 -31.21 9.41
C SER A 36 -2.90 -29.98 9.96
N VAL A 37 -2.04 -30.16 10.96
CA VAL A 37 -1.22 -29.07 11.53
C VAL A 37 -0.14 -28.66 10.53
N ALA A 38 0.52 -29.61 9.84
CA ALA A 38 1.55 -29.30 8.84
C ALA A 38 0.99 -28.48 7.65
N ILE A 39 -0.19 -28.85 7.15
CA ILE A 39 -0.85 -28.13 6.04
C ILE A 39 -1.30 -26.72 6.49
N GLY A 40 -1.65 -26.54 7.76
CA GLY A 40 -2.07 -25.24 8.32
C GLY A 40 -0.92 -24.25 8.42
N VAL A 41 0.28 -24.71 8.78
CA VAL A 41 1.47 -23.84 8.97
C VAL A 41 2.00 -23.34 7.62
N ASP A 42 2.04 -24.19 6.60
CA ASP A 42 2.48 -23.80 5.25
C ASP A 42 1.57 -22.77 4.60
N ASN A 43 0.27 -22.86 4.83
CA ASN A 43 -0.70 -21.90 4.30
C ASN A 43 -0.63 -20.53 5.01
N VAL A 44 -0.30 -20.50 6.30
CA VAL A 44 -0.10 -19.22 7.03
C VAL A 44 1.18 -18.55 6.56
N SER A 45 2.29 -19.27 6.44
CA SER A 45 3.56 -18.73 5.95
C SER A 45 3.50 -18.30 4.49
N ALA A 46 2.79 -19.03 3.62
CA ALA A 46 2.57 -18.65 2.23
C ALA A 46 1.67 -17.41 2.12
N ARG A 47 0.67 -17.28 3.00
CA ARG A 47 -0.20 -16.11 3.07
C ARG A 47 0.53 -14.89 3.62
N GLU A 48 1.40 -15.03 4.62
CA GLU A 48 2.26 -13.96 5.12
C GLU A 48 3.33 -13.55 4.10
N ALA A 49 3.94 -14.49 3.39
CA ALA A 49 4.86 -14.19 2.29
C ALA A 49 4.15 -13.50 1.10
N ALA A 50 2.90 -13.85 0.81
CA ALA A 50 2.08 -13.17 -0.19
C ALA A 50 1.64 -11.76 0.26
N THR A 51 1.41 -11.55 1.56
CA THR A 51 1.07 -10.23 2.12
C THR A 51 2.30 -9.35 2.33
N SER A 52 3.51 -9.90 2.39
CA SER A 52 4.75 -9.13 2.53
C SER A 52 5.23 -8.48 1.22
N LYS A 53 4.70 -8.89 0.08
CA LYS A 53 4.90 -8.15 -1.17
C LYS A 53 4.00 -6.91 -1.10
N ALA A 54 4.52 -5.82 -0.51
CA ALA A 54 3.82 -4.54 -0.40
C ALA A 54 3.25 -4.20 -1.79
N SER A 55 1.95 -4.40 -1.93
CA SER A 55 1.28 -4.17 -3.19
C SER A 55 1.14 -2.68 -3.38
N HIS A 56 1.95 -2.14 -4.29
CA HIS A 56 1.82 -0.79 -4.78
C HIS A 56 1.08 -0.81 -6.10
N HIS A 57 0.37 0.26 -6.41
CA HIS A 57 -0.25 0.43 -7.70
C HIS A 57 -0.06 1.86 -8.21
N VAL A 58 0.42 1.99 -9.44
CA VAL A 58 0.55 3.23 -10.17
C VAL A 58 -0.54 3.30 -11.23
N TYR A 59 -1.50 4.18 -11.02
CA TYR A 59 -2.57 4.46 -11.97
C TYR A 59 -2.12 5.58 -12.91
N LEU A 60 -1.97 5.27 -14.19
CA LEU A 60 -1.60 6.21 -15.24
C LEU A 60 -2.85 6.58 -16.02
N ILE A 61 -3.17 7.88 -16.12
CA ILE A 61 -4.43 8.35 -16.68
C ILE A 61 -4.19 9.19 -17.92
N ARG A 62 -4.64 8.69 -19.07
CA ARG A 62 -4.56 9.39 -20.35
C ARG A 62 -5.52 10.57 -20.41
N GLY A 63 -5.17 11.56 -21.23
CA GLY A 63 -6.03 12.68 -21.58
C GLY A 63 -7.11 12.35 -22.62
N LEU A 64 -7.56 13.39 -23.30
CA LEU A 64 -8.62 13.33 -24.30
C LEU A 64 -8.30 12.33 -25.44
N LEU A 65 -9.32 11.62 -25.90
CA LEU A 65 -9.30 10.67 -27.02
C LEU A 65 -8.28 9.52 -26.91
N ASN A 66 -7.62 9.38 -25.78
CA ASN A 66 -6.61 8.34 -25.51
C ASN A 66 -5.39 8.30 -26.46
N VAL A 67 -5.51 8.87 -27.67
CA VAL A 67 -4.45 8.85 -28.70
C VAL A 67 -3.40 9.94 -28.53
N PHE A 68 -3.71 11.04 -27.85
CA PHE A 68 -2.76 12.14 -27.64
C PHE A 68 -1.91 11.98 -26.37
N SER A 69 -2.17 10.96 -25.57
CA SER A 69 -1.45 10.69 -24.30
C SER A 69 -0.77 9.33 -24.30
N LEU A 70 -0.23 8.89 -25.45
CA LEU A 70 0.48 7.61 -25.59
C LEU A 70 1.76 7.55 -24.75
N GLY A 71 2.28 8.69 -24.30
CA GLY A 71 3.38 8.74 -23.35
C GLY A 71 3.05 8.11 -22.00
N MET A 72 1.76 8.05 -21.61
CA MET A 72 1.33 7.29 -20.43
C MET A 72 1.55 5.79 -20.62
N ASP A 73 1.35 5.26 -21.84
CA ASP A 73 1.62 3.86 -22.18
C ASP A 73 3.11 3.54 -22.10
N GLU A 74 3.94 4.41 -22.68
CA GLU A 74 5.40 4.30 -22.63
C GLU A 74 5.91 4.37 -21.18
N LEU A 75 5.37 5.29 -20.37
CA LEU A 75 5.71 5.39 -18.95
C LEU A 75 5.32 4.11 -18.21
N GLY A 76 4.12 3.60 -18.47
CA GLY A 76 3.62 2.34 -17.91
C GLY A 76 4.53 1.16 -18.26
N GLU A 77 4.97 1.07 -19.52
CA GLU A 77 5.90 0.03 -19.96
C GLU A 77 7.25 0.15 -19.24
N LYS A 78 7.82 1.38 -19.15
CA LYS A 78 9.07 1.65 -18.43
C LYS A 78 8.98 1.25 -16.94
N LEU A 79 7.84 1.49 -16.30
CA LEU A 79 7.59 1.12 -14.90
C LEU A 79 7.47 -0.40 -14.74
N ARG A 80 6.68 -1.06 -15.59
CA ARG A 80 6.51 -2.53 -15.55
C ARG A 80 7.81 -3.28 -15.81
N LYS A 81 8.66 -2.80 -16.73
CA LYS A 81 10.02 -3.35 -16.95
C LYS A 81 10.90 -3.28 -15.71
N GLN A 82 10.59 -2.38 -14.77
CA GLN A 82 11.27 -2.24 -13.47
C GLN A 82 10.59 -2.99 -12.33
N GLY A 83 9.59 -3.84 -12.63
CA GLY A 83 8.83 -4.59 -11.65
C GLY A 83 7.83 -3.75 -10.85
N ILE A 84 7.51 -2.53 -11.32
CA ILE A 84 6.53 -1.64 -10.70
C ILE A 84 5.15 -1.95 -11.30
N ASN A 85 4.17 -2.28 -10.46
CA ASN A 85 2.79 -2.49 -10.90
C ASN A 85 2.19 -1.17 -11.39
N ALA A 86 1.94 -1.05 -12.69
CA ALA A 86 1.40 0.14 -13.33
C ALA A 86 0.37 -0.23 -14.39
N THR A 87 -0.78 0.43 -14.34
CA THR A 87 -1.89 0.28 -15.29
C THR A 87 -2.22 1.62 -15.95
N VAL A 88 -2.71 1.58 -17.18
CA VAL A 88 -3.03 2.78 -17.96
C VAL A 88 -4.52 2.80 -18.28
N HIS A 89 -5.16 3.91 -17.99
CA HIS A 89 -6.61 4.08 -18.07
C HIS A 89 -7.02 5.35 -18.80
N SER A 90 -8.23 5.38 -19.29
CA SER A 90 -8.87 6.62 -19.79
C SER A 90 -9.25 7.53 -18.62
N HIS A 91 -9.19 8.87 -18.84
CA HIS A 91 -9.62 9.85 -17.84
C HIS A 91 -11.08 9.69 -17.40
N ILE A 92 -11.97 9.19 -18.26
CA ILE A 92 -13.39 8.99 -17.91
C ILE A 92 -13.61 7.89 -16.86
N ALA A 93 -12.63 7.00 -16.67
CA ALA A 93 -12.73 5.89 -15.72
C ALA A 93 -12.40 6.27 -14.28
N TRP A 94 -12.02 7.51 -13.99
CA TRP A 94 -11.47 7.91 -12.69
C TRP A 94 -12.37 7.56 -11.50
N THR A 95 -13.70 7.66 -11.66
CA THR A 95 -14.67 7.37 -10.59
C THR A 95 -14.66 5.89 -10.21
N SER A 96 -14.69 4.99 -11.21
CA SER A 96 -14.62 3.54 -10.97
C SER A 96 -13.26 3.14 -10.44
N LEU A 97 -12.18 3.74 -10.94
CA LEU A 97 -10.81 3.52 -10.44
C LEU A 97 -10.65 3.95 -8.98
N ALA A 98 -11.24 5.08 -8.58
CA ALA A 98 -11.23 5.52 -7.19
C ALA A 98 -11.95 4.53 -6.26
N ALA A 99 -13.08 3.98 -6.70
CA ALA A 99 -13.84 2.98 -5.94
C ALA A 99 -13.04 1.67 -5.82
N GLU A 100 -12.49 1.17 -6.91
CA GLU A 100 -11.66 -0.04 -6.97
C GLU A 100 -10.41 0.09 -6.09
N ALA A 101 -9.67 1.19 -6.23
CA ALA A 101 -8.47 1.46 -5.44
C ALA A 101 -8.80 1.54 -3.94
N ALA A 102 -9.93 2.15 -3.57
CA ALA A 102 -10.37 2.22 -2.18
C ALA A 102 -10.74 0.84 -1.62
N GLU A 103 -11.42 0.01 -2.41
CA GLU A 103 -11.74 -1.37 -2.04
C GLU A 103 -10.46 -2.22 -1.87
N ASN A 104 -9.53 -2.12 -2.83
CA ASN A 104 -8.25 -2.82 -2.78
C ASN A 104 -7.41 -2.41 -1.58
N TYR A 105 -7.39 -1.11 -1.26
CA TYR A 105 -6.68 -0.58 -0.09
C TYR A 105 -7.29 -1.11 1.21
N LYS A 106 -8.60 -1.05 1.38
CA LYS A 106 -9.31 -1.54 2.56
C LYS A 106 -9.16 -3.05 2.75
N ALA A 107 -9.11 -3.79 1.66
CA ALA A 107 -8.87 -5.24 1.67
C ALA A 107 -7.38 -5.63 1.85
N GLY A 108 -6.47 -4.65 1.94
CA GLY A 108 -5.03 -4.88 2.08
C GLY A 108 -4.35 -5.40 0.81
N ARG A 109 -5.03 -5.39 -0.33
CA ARG A 109 -4.46 -5.77 -1.63
C ARG A 109 -3.54 -4.68 -2.19
N GLU A 110 -3.84 -3.42 -1.89
CA GLU A 110 -3.00 -2.26 -2.24
C GLU A 110 -2.68 -1.47 -0.97
N ARG A 111 -1.41 -1.10 -0.77
CA ARG A 111 -0.96 -0.31 0.38
C ARG A 111 -0.37 1.04 -0.02
N THR A 112 0.10 1.14 -1.26
CA THR A 112 0.69 2.37 -1.80
C THR A 112 0.03 2.70 -3.12
N ILE A 113 -0.74 3.79 -3.14
CA ILE A 113 -1.43 4.30 -4.32
C ILE A 113 -0.67 5.50 -4.86
N ILE A 114 -0.37 5.47 -6.16
CA ILE A 114 0.29 6.54 -6.91
C ILE A 114 -0.56 6.85 -8.14
N LEU A 115 -0.79 8.13 -8.38
CA LEU A 115 -1.60 8.63 -9.49
C LEU A 115 -0.73 9.49 -10.40
N VAL A 116 -0.79 9.28 -11.71
CA VAL A 116 -0.11 10.12 -12.71
C VAL A 116 -1.09 10.37 -13.87
N GLY A 117 -1.24 11.60 -14.32
CA GLY A 117 -2.13 11.91 -15.42
C GLY A 117 -1.65 13.05 -16.30
N HIS A 118 -2.08 13.02 -17.58
CA HIS A 118 -1.77 14.05 -18.55
C HIS A 118 -3.04 14.76 -19.03
N SER A 119 -2.99 16.09 -19.17
CA SER A 119 -4.07 16.89 -19.75
C SER A 119 -5.39 16.71 -18.98
N MET A 120 -6.46 16.21 -19.60
CA MET A 120 -7.72 15.84 -18.90
C MET A 120 -7.50 14.70 -17.90
N GLY A 121 -6.50 13.83 -18.12
CA GLY A 121 -6.08 12.83 -17.15
C GLY A 121 -5.47 13.43 -15.90
N ALA A 122 -4.84 14.58 -15.99
CA ALA A 122 -4.35 15.33 -14.84
C ALA A 122 -5.53 15.83 -13.97
N ALA A 123 -6.58 16.40 -14.58
CA ALA A 123 -7.79 16.76 -13.85
C ALA A 123 -8.45 15.53 -13.17
N ALA A 124 -8.43 14.39 -13.85
CA ALA A 124 -8.92 13.11 -13.29
C ALA A 124 -8.08 12.66 -12.08
N VAL A 125 -6.75 12.89 -12.09
CA VAL A 125 -5.86 12.64 -10.93
C VAL A 125 -6.29 13.45 -9.72
N ALA A 126 -6.55 14.77 -9.89
CA ALA A 126 -7.03 15.60 -8.78
C ALA A 126 -8.35 15.10 -8.20
N SER A 127 -9.33 14.80 -9.07
CA SER A 127 -10.64 14.28 -8.67
C SER A 127 -10.54 12.91 -7.99
N MET A 128 -9.71 12.00 -8.51
CA MET A 128 -9.48 10.68 -7.93
C MET A 128 -8.81 10.79 -6.56
N ALA A 129 -7.82 11.67 -6.42
CA ALA A 129 -7.13 11.91 -5.15
C ALA A 129 -8.08 12.49 -4.09
N GLU A 130 -8.94 13.42 -4.46
CA GLU A 130 -9.98 13.96 -3.57
C GLU A 130 -10.93 12.87 -3.12
N ARG A 131 -11.46 12.09 -4.06
CA ARG A 131 -12.39 10.99 -3.76
C ARG A 131 -11.77 9.92 -2.85
N LEU A 132 -10.53 9.53 -3.11
CA LEU A 132 -9.81 8.61 -2.23
C LEU A 132 -9.65 9.19 -0.82
N GLY A 133 -9.33 10.48 -0.70
CA GLY A 133 -9.26 11.18 0.59
C GLY A 133 -10.58 11.18 1.35
N GLU A 134 -11.72 11.38 0.69
CA GLU A 134 -13.07 11.25 1.26
C GLU A 134 -13.34 9.83 1.76
N LEU A 135 -12.89 8.81 1.03
CA LEU A 135 -13.00 7.40 1.39
C LEU A 135 -12.01 6.97 2.48
N GLY A 136 -11.18 7.89 2.99
CA GLY A 136 -10.18 7.64 4.03
C GLY A 136 -8.89 6.99 3.51
N VAL A 137 -8.69 6.94 2.20
CA VAL A 137 -7.55 6.26 1.55
C VAL A 137 -6.45 7.27 1.22
N PRO A 138 -5.22 7.08 1.69
CA PRO A 138 -4.10 7.97 1.38
C PRO A 138 -3.55 7.71 -0.02
N VAL A 139 -3.14 8.78 -0.69
CA VAL A 139 -2.39 8.76 -1.94
C VAL A 139 -0.95 9.17 -1.66
N ARG A 140 -0.01 8.32 -1.97
CA ARG A 140 1.41 8.58 -1.67
C ARG A 140 2.02 9.63 -2.57
N LEU A 141 1.64 9.61 -3.85
CA LEU A 141 2.11 10.55 -4.86
C LEU A 141 1.01 10.79 -5.89
N ALA A 142 0.74 12.05 -6.19
CA ALA A 142 -0.06 12.47 -7.34
C ALA A 142 0.82 13.33 -8.26
N VAL A 143 0.83 13.02 -9.55
CA VAL A 143 1.58 13.77 -10.57
C VAL A 143 0.63 14.20 -11.66
N GLU A 144 0.63 15.47 -11.96
CA GLU A 144 -0.06 16.07 -13.09
C GLU A 144 0.95 16.53 -14.15
N LEU A 145 0.64 16.22 -15.40
CA LEU A 145 1.39 16.66 -16.55
C LEU A 145 0.50 17.59 -17.38
N ASP A 146 0.77 18.87 -17.30
CA ASP A 146 0.14 19.97 -18.03
C ASP A 146 -1.41 19.97 -17.97
N PRO A 147 -2.00 20.10 -16.76
CA PRO A 147 -3.44 20.11 -16.58
C PRO A 147 -4.10 21.26 -17.35
N VAL A 148 -5.19 20.95 -18.05
CA VAL A 148 -5.95 21.95 -18.87
C VAL A 148 -6.98 22.72 -18.07
N ALA A 149 -7.23 22.32 -16.83
CA ALA A 149 -8.14 23.00 -15.90
C ALA A 149 -7.40 23.39 -14.64
N THR A 150 -7.87 24.44 -13.95
CA THR A 150 -7.36 24.79 -12.63
C THR A 150 -7.75 23.71 -11.64
N ASN A 151 -6.75 23.07 -11.04
CA ASN A 151 -6.92 22.00 -10.08
C ASN A 151 -6.51 22.45 -8.68
N THR A 152 -7.06 21.78 -7.70
CA THR A 152 -6.74 21.99 -6.29
C THR A 152 -6.19 20.69 -5.73
N ALA A 153 -4.99 20.74 -5.18
CA ALA A 153 -4.45 19.63 -4.41
C ALA A 153 -5.33 19.43 -3.16
N SER A 154 -6.06 18.34 -3.13
CA SER A 154 -7.03 18.00 -2.09
C SER A 154 -6.81 16.56 -1.64
N GLY A 155 -7.64 16.10 -0.73
CA GLY A 155 -7.56 14.75 -0.21
C GLY A 155 -6.33 14.51 0.69
N ARG A 156 -5.99 13.23 0.84
CA ARG A 156 -4.88 12.75 1.66
C ARG A 156 -3.70 12.37 0.76
N VAL A 157 -3.09 13.36 0.13
CA VAL A 157 -1.93 13.19 -0.75
C VAL A 157 -0.67 13.64 0.00
N ASP A 158 0.37 12.79 0.06
CA ASP A 158 1.61 13.12 0.72
C ASP A 158 2.47 14.08 -0.12
N LEU A 159 2.63 13.78 -1.41
CA LEU A 159 3.33 14.63 -2.37
C LEU A 159 2.49 14.81 -3.64
N PHE A 160 2.19 16.06 -3.97
CA PHE A 160 1.53 16.46 -5.19
C PHE A 160 2.52 17.22 -6.08
N VAL A 161 2.79 16.72 -7.28
CA VAL A 161 3.72 17.32 -8.25
C VAL A 161 2.94 17.70 -9.51
N ASN A 162 3.01 18.94 -9.90
CA ASN A 162 2.41 19.45 -11.12
C ASN A 162 3.50 19.97 -12.05
N TYR A 163 3.63 19.39 -13.22
CA TYR A 163 4.40 19.94 -14.32
C TYR A 163 3.47 20.74 -15.22
N TYR A 164 3.76 22.00 -15.46
CA TYR A 164 2.90 22.86 -16.27
C TYR A 164 3.72 23.69 -17.27
N ILE A 165 3.12 24.03 -18.40
CA ILE A 165 3.68 24.88 -19.43
C ILE A 165 2.94 26.22 -19.37
N SER A 166 3.54 27.25 -18.79
CA SER A 166 2.89 28.53 -18.53
C SER A 166 2.58 29.32 -19.82
N THR A 167 3.33 29.07 -20.89
CA THR A 167 3.13 29.65 -22.22
C THR A 167 2.06 28.91 -23.04
N GLY A 168 1.50 27.80 -22.51
CA GLY A 168 0.48 26.98 -23.16
C GLY A 168 -0.83 26.96 -22.38
N VAL A 169 -1.46 25.77 -22.39
CA VAL A 169 -2.73 25.53 -21.69
C VAL A 169 -2.58 25.15 -20.24
N GLY A 170 -1.35 24.79 -19.82
CA GLY A 170 -1.04 24.29 -18.48
C GLY A 170 -1.41 25.25 -17.36
N LYS A 171 -1.93 24.72 -16.27
CA LYS A 171 -2.37 25.50 -15.11
C LYS A 171 -1.59 25.13 -13.85
N LEU A 172 -1.44 26.14 -12.99
CA LEU A 172 -0.94 25.93 -11.62
C LEU A 172 -1.98 25.18 -10.79
N VAL A 173 -1.50 24.25 -9.97
CA VAL A 173 -2.30 23.62 -8.91
C VAL A 173 -2.19 24.45 -7.65
N GLN A 174 -3.31 24.65 -6.97
CA GLN A 174 -3.39 25.37 -5.68
C GLN A 174 -3.58 24.38 -4.53
N LYS A 175 -3.17 24.78 -3.32
CA LYS A 175 -3.45 24.00 -2.11
C LYS A 175 -4.90 24.21 -1.68
N GLY A 176 -5.65 23.13 -1.57
CA GLY A 176 -6.97 23.16 -0.96
C GLY A 176 -6.89 23.35 0.58
N PRO A 177 -8.00 23.78 1.21
CA PRO A 177 -8.00 24.13 2.64
C PRO A 177 -7.67 22.95 3.56
N ARG A 178 -7.94 21.73 3.15
CA ARG A 178 -7.68 20.50 3.93
C ARG A 178 -6.42 19.76 3.49
N PHE A 179 -5.71 20.26 2.48
CA PHE A 179 -4.46 19.65 2.00
C PHE A 179 -3.34 19.85 3.05
N ARG A 180 -2.65 18.78 3.41
CA ARG A 180 -1.57 18.79 4.41
C ARG A 180 -0.24 18.28 3.86
N GLY A 181 -0.26 17.82 2.60
CA GLY A 181 0.93 17.29 1.93
C GLY A 181 1.86 18.39 1.40
N THR A 182 2.83 17.96 0.63
CA THR A 182 3.74 18.84 -0.10
C THR A 182 3.21 19.04 -1.53
N LEU A 183 3.07 20.30 -1.95
CA LEU A 183 2.74 20.67 -3.33
C LEU A 183 3.98 21.24 -4.01
N ARG A 184 4.29 20.74 -5.21
CA ARG A 184 5.33 21.27 -6.10
C ARG A 184 4.72 21.57 -7.46
N ASN A 185 4.75 22.84 -7.86
CA ASN A 185 4.50 23.27 -9.23
C ASN A 185 5.85 23.45 -9.93
N ILE A 186 6.08 22.73 -11.00
CA ILE A 186 7.32 22.73 -11.78
C ILE A 186 7.01 23.28 -13.17
N GLU A 187 7.54 24.44 -13.48
CA GLU A 187 7.42 25.02 -14.80
C GLU A 187 8.32 24.28 -15.79
N ALA A 188 7.74 23.77 -16.85
CA ALA A 188 8.42 22.91 -17.81
C ALA A 188 8.88 23.66 -19.07
N ASN A 189 8.65 24.96 -19.19
CA ASN A 189 8.99 25.75 -20.38
C ASN A 189 10.47 25.65 -20.80
N ASN A 190 11.36 25.42 -19.83
CA ASN A 190 12.81 25.35 -20.08
C ASN A 190 13.27 23.98 -20.62
N TYR A 191 12.38 23.01 -20.76
CA TYR A 191 12.74 21.72 -21.33
C TYR A 191 12.78 21.81 -22.86
N PRO A 192 13.80 21.26 -23.52
CA PRO A 192 13.93 21.36 -24.96
C PRO A 192 12.73 20.80 -25.70
N ASN A 193 12.14 21.58 -26.62
CA ASN A 193 11.06 21.13 -27.50
C ASN A 193 9.80 20.59 -26.75
N ILE A 194 9.53 21.07 -25.55
CA ILE A 194 8.38 20.66 -24.77
C ILE A 194 7.12 21.42 -25.19
N GLY A 195 6.00 20.74 -25.18
CA GLY A 195 4.67 21.28 -25.43
C GLY A 195 3.59 20.38 -24.85
N HIS A 196 2.35 20.87 -24.83
CA HIS A 196 1.21 20.12 -24.28
C HIS A 196 1.08 18.71 -24.84
N LEU A 197 1.27 18.52 -26.17
CA LEU A 197 1.06 17.25 -26.85
C LEU A 197 2.23 16.25 -26.71
N ASN A 198 3.32 16.66 -26.04
CA ASN A 198 4.48 15.77 -25.88
C ASN A 198 5.10 15.76 -24.50
N ILE A 199 4.61 16.55 -23.55
CA ILE A 199 5.11 16.54 -22.17
C ILE A 199 5.02 15.15 -21.53
N ASP A 200 3.96 14.41 -21.86
CA ASP A 200 3.74 13.03 -21.41
C ASP A 200 4.71 12.00 -22.04
N LYS A 201 5.43 12.38 -23.10
CA LYS A 201 6.44 11.54 -23.80
C LYS A 201 7.86 12.03 -23.55
N HIS A 202 8.01 13.22 -22.97
CA HIS A 202 9.30 13.87 -22.84
C HIS A 202 10.25 13.08 -21.93
N PRO A 203 11.47 12.72 -22.43
CA PRO A 203 12.36 11.82 -21.70
C PRO A 203 12.76 12.31 -20.30
N MET A 204 13.02 13.64 -20.16
CA MET A 204 13.37 14.24 -18.87
C MET A 204 12.19 14.18 -17.87
N VAL A 205 10.96 14.40 -18.36
CA VAL A 205 9.75 14.30 -17.55
C VAL A 205 9.56 12.85 -17.07
N HIS A 206 9.68 11.88 -18.00
CA HIS A 206 9.62 10.47 -17.63
C HIS A 206 10.66 10.08 -16.58
N GLN A 207 11.91 10.53 -16.76
CA GLN A 207 12.99 10.24 -15.80
C GLN A 207 12.66 10.80 -14.40
N GLN A 208 12.18 12.03 -14.33
CA GLN A 208 11.84 12.67 -13.07
C GLN A 208 10.61 12.02 -12.40
N VAL A 209 9.55 11.73 -13.18
CA VAL A 209 8.35 11.05 -12.68
C VAL A 209 8.70 9.66 -12.14
N ILE A 210 9.51 8.88 -12.87
CA ILE A 210 10.01 7.58 -12.38
C ILE A 210 10.82 7.76 -11.09
N GLY A 211 11.62 8.81 -10.99
CA GLY A 211 12.35 9.17 -9.77
C GLY A 211 11.43 9.41 -8.57
N TYR A 212 10.38 10.21 -8.74
CA TYR A 212 9.36 10.45 -7.71
C TYR A 212 8.63 9.16 -7.31
N ILE A 213 8.25 8.32 -8.28
CA ILE A 213 7.59 7.04 -8.02
C ILE A 213 8.50 6.13 -7.18
N ARG A 214 9.78 5.98 -7.56
CA ARG A 214 10.74 5.17 -6.80
C ARG A 214 10.94 5.71 -5.37
N GLN A 215 11.04 7.03 -5.21
CA GLN A 215 11.15 7.65 -3.89
C GLN A 215 9.91 7.36 -3.03
N ALA A 216 8.71 7.48 -3.61
CA ALA A 216 7.45 7.19 -2.93
C ALA A 216 7.37 5.72 -2.48
N LEU A 217 7.81 4.79 -3.32
CA LEU A 217 7.83 3.36 -3.01
C LEU A 217 8.87 3.00 -1.94
N ASN A 218 10.06 3.62 -1.97
CA ASN A 218 11.13 3.36 -1.02
C ASN A 218 10.83 3.92 0.37
N ALA A 219 10.21 5.08 0.47
CA ALA A 219 9.81 5.67 1.75
C ALA A 219 8.78 4.82 2.51
N HIS A 220 8.02 3.99 1.82
CA HIS A 220 7.09 3.04 2.46
C HIS A 220 7.78 1.77 2.98
N ARG A 221 8.98 1.45 2.50
CA ARG A 221 9.79 0.31 2.94
C ARG A 221 10.62 0.60 4.19
N GLN A 222 10.87 1.88 4.50
CA GLN A 222 11.57 2.24 5.73
C GLN A 222 10.60 2.24 6.92
N PRO A 223 10.92 1.58 8.04
CA PRO A 223 10.19 1.76 9.28
C PRO A 223 10.16 3.26 9.61
N ALA A 224 9.04 3.75 10.13
CA ALA A 224 8.98 5.12 10.63
C ALA A 224 10.18 5.36 11.55
N PRO A 225 10.88 6.52 11.45
CA PRO A 225 11.96 6.83 12.37
C PRO A 225 11.41 6.66 13.81
N ALA A 226 12.13 5.92 14.63
CA ALA A 226 11.77 5.71 16.02
C ALA A 226 11.47 7.08 16.63
N LYS A 227 10.29 7.21 17.23
CA LYS A 227 9.91 8.41 17.97
C LYS A 227 11.07 8.73 18.92
N PRO A 228 11.62 9.96 18.96
CA PRO A 228 12.67 10.28 19.90
C PRO A 228 12.19 9.83 21.29
N GLU A 229 12.94 8.96 21.93
CA GLU A 229 12.69 8.62 23.33
C GLU A 229 12.68 9.94 24.09
N ALA A 230 11.58 10.17 24.79
CA ALA A 230 11.45 11.33 25.65
C ALA A 230 12.65 11.30 26.60
N ASN A 231 13.50 12.30 26.45
CA ASN A 231 14.70 12.53 27.22
C ASN A 231 14.41 12.22 28.71
N GLN A 232 14.97 11.14 29.23
CA GLN A 232 14.95 10.88 30.66
C GLN A 232 15.66 12.07 31.31
N SER A 233 14.90 12.89 32.02
CA SER A 233 15.44 13.97 32.83
C SER A 233 16.58 13.43 33.69
N PRO A 234 17.73 14.13 33.74
CA PRO A 234 18.80 13.71 34.65
C PRO A 234 18.25 13.68 36.06
N THR A 235 18.35 12.54 36.72
CA THR A 235 18.06 12.37 38.14
C THR A 235 18.92 13.37 38.90
N GLN A 236 18.34 14.38 39.50
CA GLN A 236 19.03 15.28 40.42
C GLN A 236 19.59 14.43 41.60
N PRO A 237 20.86 14.59 41.94
CA PRO A 237 21.37 14.01 43.17
C PRO A 237 20.66 14.63 44.39
N PRO A 238 20.48 13.86 45.50
CA PRO A 238 19.82 14.36 46.69
C PRO A 238 20.62 15.51 47.32
N PRO A 239 19.95 16.48 47.98
CA PRO A 239 20.60 17.62 48.62
C PRO A 239 21.47 17.15 49.75
N GLU A 240 22.74 17.56 49.72
CA GLU A 240 23.72 17.34 50.78
C GLU A 240 23.31 18.16 52.00
N ASN A 241 23.04 17.47 53.12
CA ASN A 241 22.68 18.04 54.39
C ASN A 241 23.74 19.03 54.88
N ALA A 242 23.40 20.30 55.01
CA ALA A 242 24.18 21.27 55.74
C ALA A 242 24.27 20.86 57.23
N ARG A 243 25.43 20.41 57.65
CA ARG A 243 25.74 20.33 59.10
C ARG A 243 26.01 21.74 59.63
N ALA A 244 25.21 22.08 60.58
CA ALA A 244 25.45 23.22 61.46
C ALA A 244 26.77 23.02 62.21
N ASP A 245 27.60 24.03 62.18
CA ASP A 245 28.66 24.16 63.14
C ASP A 245 28.46 25.50 63.89
N SER A 246 28.09 25.34 65.12
CA SER A 246 28.05 26.37 66.14
C SER A 246 29.42 26.43 66.82
N ALA A 247 30.08 27.55 66.75
CA ALA A 247 31.10 27.89 67.79
C ALA A 247 31.39 29.42 67.81
N THR A 248 30.87 30.03 68.81
CA THR A 248 31.57 30.81 69.86
C THR A 248 32.25 32.15 69.48
N ARG A 249 31.74 33.14 70.12
CA ARG A 249 32.32 34.42 70.47
C ARG A 249 33.71 34.30 71.16
N PRO A 250 34.45 35.40 71.42
CA PRO A 250 33.99 36.68 71.99
C PRO A 250 34.01 37.88 71.07
#